data_1c86d9e6a79764627937df324491d7d8
#
_entry.id   1c86d9e6a79764627937df324491d7d8
#
_cell.length_a   1.000
_cell.length_b   1.000
_cell.length_c   1.000
_cell.angle_alpha   90.00
_cell.angle_beta   90.00
_cell.angle_gamma   90.00
#
_symmetry.space_group_name_H-M   'P 1'
#
loop_
_entity.id
_entity.type
_entity.pdbx_description
1 polymer ?
#
loop_
_entity_poly.entity_id
_entity_poly.type
_entity_poly.pdbx_seq_one_letter_code
_entity_poly.pdbx_strand_id
1 'polypeptide(L)'
;MSDALLGRDDSPIGEELWQVLDHTMLDVARGELVGRRLLELDGPFGLGLKQVSLADEEVGDGVSIAASLPLAYVYQTFVLPGRDIAAFEREPSSLDLSPLVTATLAVARKEDDLVFRGGEHAPGLLTATGVLRARLSDWTSVGVAQGDLIAAVT
;
A
#
# COMPACT_ATOMS: atom_id res chain seq x y z
N MET A 1 -3.28 12.43 -15.94
CA MET A 1 -4.50 12.64 -15.17
C MET A 1 -4.21 13.71 -14.15
N SER A 2 -5.08 14.64 -14.04
CA SER A 2 -4.83 15.99 -13.57
C SER A 2 -4.33 16.08 -12.12
N ASP A 3 -3.16 16.65 -11.92
CA ASP A 3 -2.63 17.14 -10.63
C ASP A 3 -3.60 18.08 -9.90
N ALA A 4 -4.55 18.64 -10.65
CA ALA A 4 -5.62 19.48 -10.13
C ALA A 4 -6.45 18.84 -9.01
N LEU A 5 -6.63 17.49 -9.02
CA LEU A 5 -7.34 16.79 -7.95
C LEU A 5 -6.52 16.68 -6.67
N LEU A 6 -5.21 16.84 -6.76
CA LEU A 6 -4.30 16.83 -5.60
C LEU A 6 -4.16 18.21 -4.96
N GLY A 7 -4.71 19.27 -5.59
CA GLY A 7 -4.66 20.62 -5.07
C GLY A 7 -3.25 21.22 -4.97
N ARG A 8 -2.29 20.69 -5.73
CA ARG A 8 -0.88 21.16 -5.67
C ARG A 8 -0.76 22.58 -6.19
N ASP A 9 -1.46 22.90 -7.27
CA ASP A 9 -1.43 24.21 -7.89
C ASP A 9 -2.01 25.32 -6.99
N ASP A 10 -2.93 24.96 -6.09
CA ASP A 10 -3.55 25.87 -5.12
C ASP A 10 -2.79 25.92 -3.78
N SER A 11 -1.74 25.13 -3.65
CA SER A 11 -0.94 25.03 -2.41
C SER A 11 0.06 26.19 -2.31
N PRO A 12 0.27 26.75 -1.13
CA PRO A 12 1.35 27.74 -0.90
C PRO A 12 2.76 27.12 -0.91
N ILE A 13 2.88 25.84 -1.22
CA ILE A 13 4.16 25.11 -1.22
C ILE A 13 4.78 25.19 -2.61
N GLY A 14 6.05 25.63 -2.67
CA GLY A 14 6.81 25.69 -3.90
C GLY A 14 7.23 24.32 -4.44
N GLU A 15 7.55 24.27 -5.73
CA GLU A 15 7.91 23.04 -6.46
C GLU A 15 9.08 22.29 -5.80
N GLU A 16 10.09 23.00 -5.32
CA GLU A 16 11.26 22.40 -4.67
C GLU A 16 10.88 21.61 -3.41
N LEU A 17 9.99 22.17 -2.60
CA LEU A 17 9.50 21.48 -1.41
C LEU A 17 8.65 20.27 -1.79
N TRP A 18 7.80 20.36 -2.82
CA TRP A 18 7.04 19.21 -3.31
C TRP A 18 7.96 18.07 -3.75
N GLN A 19 9.05 18.37 -4.45
CA GLN A 19 10.03 17.36 -4.86
C GLN A 19 10.68 16.67 -3.65
N VAL A 20 11.03 17.41 -2.61
CA VAL A 20 11.59 16.85 -1.38
C VAL A 20 10.56 15.95 -0.67
N LEU A 21 9.31 16.38 -0.56
CA LEU A 21 8.23 15.59 0.04
C LEU A 21 7.98 14.29 -0.74
N ASP A 22 7.84 14.38 -2.07
CA ASP A 22 7.61 13.24 -2.94
C ASP A 22 8.77 12.23 -2.89
N HIS A 23 10.01 12.71 -2.96
CA HIS A 23 11.19 11.85 -2.89
C HIS A 23 11.26 11.11 -1.56
N THR A 24 11.11 11.83 -0.45
CA THR A 24 11.13 11.25 0.89
C THR A 24 10.02 10.20 1.06
N MET A 25 8.80 10.53 0.64
CA MET A 25 7.66 9.62 0.71
C MET A 25 7.90 8.34 -0.10
N LEU A 26 8.40 8.48 -1.34
CA LEU A 26 8.66 7.33 -2.22
C LEU A 26 9.75 6.42 -1.66
N ASP A 27 10.83 6.97 -1.12
CA ASP A 27 11.93 6.19 -0.57
C ASP A 27 11.50 5.42 0.67
N VAL A 28 10.77 6.06 1.58
CA VAL A 28 10.23 5.41 2.77
C VAL A 28 9.23 4.32 2.40
N ALA A 29 8.30 4.61 1.49
CA ALA A 29 7.31 3.63 1.04
C ALA A 29 7.95 2.41 0.37
N ARG A 30 8.93 2.61 -0.52
CA ARG A 30 9.67 1.52 -1.19
C ARG A 30 10.42 0.64 -0.20
N GLY A 31 10.96 1.23 0.87
CA GLY A 31 11.65 0.49 1.93
C GLY A 31 10.71 -0.40 2.74
N GLU A 32 9.49 0.03 2.99
CA GLU A 32 8.53 -0.64 3.88
C GLU A 32 7.63 -1.64 3.16
N LEU A 33 7.09 -1.28 1.98
CA LEU A 33 6.10 -2.09 1.26
C LEU A 33 6.63 -3.48 0.87
N VAL A 34 6.09 -4.53 1.47
CA VAL A 34 6.43 -5.92 1.19
C VAL A 34 5.53 -6.52 0.12
N GLY A 35 4.23 -6.27 0.19
CA GLY A 35 3.24 -6.80 -0.74
C GLY A 35 3.57 -6.47 -2.18
N ARG A 36 3.97 -5.25 -2.46
CA ARG A 36 4.36 -4.78 -3.80
C ARG A 36 5.62 -5.43 -4.36
N ARG A 37 6.44 -6.07 -3.52
CA ARG A 37 7.63 -6.83 -3.96
C ARG A 37 7.32 -8.28 -4.26
N LEU A 38 6.22 -8.80 -3.72
CA LEU A 38 5.82 -10.21 -3.85
C LEU A 38 4.75 -10.41 -4.91
N LEU A 39 3.94 -9.40 -5.19
CA LEU A 39 2.79 -9.49 -6.07
C LEU A 39 3.02 -8.72 -7.36
N GLU A 40 2.44 -9.21 -8.43
CA GLU A 40 2.31 -8.46 -9.67
C GLU A 40 1.36 -7.28 -9.45
N LEU A 41 1.77 -6.09 -9.94
CA LEU A 41 1.00 -4.86 -9.79
C LEU A 41 0.39 -4.49 -11.13
N ASP A 42 -0.88 -4.15 -11.11
CA ASP A 42 -1.58 -3.57 -12.24
C ASP A 42 -1.87 -2.08 -11.98
N GLY A 43 -1.72 -1.26 -13.01
CA GLY A 43 -1.91 0.18 -12.91
C GLY A 43 -0.66 1.01 -13.31
N PRO A 44 -0.60 2.29 -12.95
CA PRO A 44 -1.49 3.03 -12.03
C PRO A 44 -2.85 3.38 -12.63
N PHE A 45 -3.89 3.16 -11.86
CA PHE A 45 -5.25 3.63 -12.16
C PHE A 45 -5.52 4.99 -11.52
N GLY A 46 -6.48 5.72 -12.06
CA GLY A 46 -6.82 7.02 -11.48
C GLY A 46 -7.53 6.92 -10.12
N LEU A 47 -7.46 8.00 -9.33
CA LEU A 47 -8.10 8.14 -8.02
C LEU A 47 -9.61 7.82 -8.01
N GLY A 48 -10.28 7.86 -9.17
CA GLY A 48 -11.70 7.55 -9.31
C GLY A 48 -12.03 6.07 -9.37
N LEU A 49 -11.05 5.17 -9.46
CA LEU A 49 -11.30 3.73 -9.46
C LEU A 49 -11.68 3.26 -8.05
N LYS A 50 -12.93 2.80 -7.90
CA LYS A 50 -13.49 2.36 -6.62
C LYS A 50 -13.65 0.84 -6.51
N GLN A 51 -13.62 0.14 -7.63
CA GLN A 51 -13.77 -1.31 -7.70
C GLN A 51 -13.11 -1.86 -8.95
N VAL A 52 -12.72 -3.11 -8.90
CA VAL A 52 -12.24 -3.89 -10.04
C VAL A 52 -13.30 -4.92 -10.39
N SER A 53 -13.65 -5.02 -11.69
CA SER A 53 -14.57 -6.06 -12.17
C SER A 53 -13.86 -7.41 -12.15
N LEU A 54 -14.54 -8.41 -11.63
CA LEU A 54 -14.13 -9.81 -11.65
C LEU A 54 -14.93 -10.56 -12.74
N ALA A 55 -14.60 -11.84 -12.95
CA ALA A 55 -15.40 -12.71 -13.80
C ALA A 55 -16.82 -12.83 -13.24
N ASP A 56 -17.78 -12.94 -14.16
CA ASP A 56 -19.15 -13.17 -13.79
C ASP A 56 -19.32 -14.48 -13.03
N GLU A 57 -20.13 -14.47 -11.98
CA GLU A 57 -20.50 -15.63 -11.21
C GLU A 57 -21.80 -16.23 -11.73
N GLU A 58 -21.79 -17.52 -12.10
CA GLU A 58 -23.01 -18.23 -12.47
C GLU A 58 -23.82 -18.58 -11.21
N VAL A 59 -25.02 -18.04 -11.12
CA VAL A 59 -25.92 -18.25 -9.97
C VAL A 59 -27.00 -19.27 -10.23
N GLY A 60 -26.96 -19.97 -11.37
CA GLY A 60 -27.84 -21.05 -11.77
C GLY A 60 -28.82 -20.68 -12.89
N ASP A 61 -29.38 -21.72 -13.55
CA ASP A 61 -30.40 -21.59 -14.59
C ASP A 61 -30.09 -20.62 -15.73
N GLY A 62 -28.80 -20.49 -16.10
CA GLY A 62 -28.37 -19.57 -17.16
C GLY A 62 -28.35 -18.10 -16.77
N VAL A 63 -28.30 -17.79 -15.46
CA VAL A 63 -28.16 -16.44 -14.92
C VAL A 63 -26.75 -16.24 -14.39
N SER A 64 -26.07 -15.23 -14.91
CA SER A 64 -24.76 -14.78 -14.39
C SER A 64 -24.89 -13.38 -13.77
N ILE A 65 -24.15 -13.14 -12.71
CA ILE A 65 -24.07 -11.85 -12.03
C ILE A 65 -22.64 -11.33 -12.09
N ALA A 66 -22.49 -10.06 -12.48
CA ALA A 66 -21.17 -9.42 -12.48
C ALA A 66 -20.63 -9.31 -11.06
N ALA A 67 -19.46 -9.91 -10.83
CA ALA A 67 -18.74 -9.80 -9.57
C ALA A 67 -17.77 -8.61 -9.61
N SER A 68 -17.55 -7.97 -8.47
CA SER A 68 -16.57 -6.89 -8.35
C SER A 68 -15.88 -6.94 -7.00
N LEU A 69 -14.62 -6.51 -6.99
CA LEU A 69 -13.82 -6.34 -5.78
C LEU A 69 -13.74 -4.85 -5.43
N PRO A 70 -14.21 -4.42 -4.26
CA PRO A 70 -14.07 -3.03 -3.83
C PRO A 70 -12.61 -2.72 -3.52
N LEU A 71 -12.18 -1.50 -3.88
CA LEU A 71 -10.84 -1.00 -3.59
C LEU A 71 -10.85 -0.18 -2.32
N ALA A 72 -9.91 -0.47 -1.42
CA ALA A 72 -9.69 0.34 -0.24
C ALA A 72 -8.93 1.62 -0.61
N TYR A 73 -9.35 2.75 -0.03
CA TYR A 73 -8.60 3.99 -0.08
C TYR A 73 -7.85 4.19 1.23
N VAL A 74 -6.54 4.00 1.18
CA VAL A 74 -5.66 4.13 2.34
C VAL A 74 -5.05 5.53 2.35
N TYR A 75 -5.20 6.25 3.45
CA TYR A 75 -4.66 7.60 3.60
C TYR A 75 -4.22 7.86 5.03
N GLN A 76 -3.31 8.80 5.19
CA GLN A 76 -2.87 9.34 6.47
C GLN A 76 -2.57 10.82 6.31
N THR A 77 -2.95 11.62 7.28
CA THR A 77 -2.65 13.05 7.31
C THR A 77 -1.38 13.31 8.12
N PHE A 78 -0.64 14.33 7.73
CA PHE A 78 0.46 14.88 8.50
C PHE A 78 0.40 16.42 8.45
N VAL A 79 1.08 17.08 9.34
CA VAL A 79 1.11 18.54 9.44
C VAL A 79 2.55 19.01 9.37
N LEU A 80 2.82 19.96 8.48
CA LEU A 80 4.05 20.74 8.47
C LEU A 80 3.72 22.14 8.96
N PRO A 81 4.37 22.63 10.02
CA PRO A 81 4.17 23.99 10.49
C PRO A 81 4.55 25.02 9.42
N GLY A 82 3.71 26.02 9.20
CA GLY A 82 4.00 27.06 8.21
C GLY A 82 5.31 27.81 8.44
N ARG A 83 5.76 27.88 9.70
CA ARG A 83 7.07 28.46 10.05
C ARG A 83 8.23 27.62 9.51
N ASP A 84 8.10 26.30 9.51
CA ASP A 84 9.14 25.39 9.05
C ASP A 84 9.20 25.38 7.52
N ILE A 85 8.04 25.51 6.86
CA ILE A 85 7.95 25.72 5.41
C ILE A 85 8.66 27.02 5.02
N ALA A 86 8.40 28.13 5.73
CA ALA A 86 9.06 29.42 5.48
C ALA A 86 10.57 29.40 5.80
N ALA A 87 11.00 28.54 6.74
CA ALA A 87 12.43 28.34 7.01
C ALA A 87 13.11 27.55 5.90
N PHE A 88 12.45 26.55 5.33
CA PHE A 88 12.94 25.76 4.21
C PHE A 88 13.29 26.63 2.99
N GLU A 89 12.50 27.65 2.68
CA GLU A 89 12.78 28.58 1.58
C GLU A 89 14.11 29.32 1.74
N ARG A 90 14.61 29.43 2.97
CA ARG A 90 15.89 30.07 3.28
C ARG A 90 17.03 29.08 3.44
N GLU A 91 16.73 27.93 4.04
CA GLU A 91 17.68 26.87 4.34
C GLU A 91 16.97 25.49 4.22
N PRO A 92 17.11 24.82 3.06
CA PRO A 92 16.44 23.54 2.78
C PRO A 92 16.72 22.42 3.80
N SER A 93 17.86 22.46 4.50
CA SER A 93 18.23 21.49 5.52
C SER A 93 17.46 21.61 6.85
N SER A 94 16.67 22.67 7.03
CA SER A 94 16.00 23.00 8.29
C SER A 94 14.64 22.30 8.49
N LEU A 95 14.09 21.64 7.47
CA LEU A 95 12.75 21.06 7.53
C LEU A 95 12.75 19.70 8.24
N ASP A 96 11.95 19.58 9.30
CA ASP A 96 11.67 18.29 9.93
C ASP A 96 10.64 17.49 9.13
N LEU A 97 11.07 16.41 8.49
CA LEU A 97 10.26 15.49 7.71
C LEU A 97 9.73 14.30 8.52
N SER A 98 10.00 14.22 9.80
CA SER A 98 9.54 13.12 10.67
C SER A 98 8.02 12.90 10.63
N PRO A 99 7.16 13.94 10.55
CA PRO A 99 5.73 13.74 10.41
C PRO A 99 5.34 13.07 9.10
N LEU A 100 5.98 13.43 7.98
CA LEU A 100 5.77 12.81 6.68
C LEU A 100 6.23 11.35 6.69
N VAL A 101 7.42 11.06 7.20
CA VAL A 101 7.96 9.71 7.33
C VAL A 101 7.02 8.82 8.13
N THR A 102 6.54 9.31 9.28
CA THR A 102 5.60 8.58 10.15
C THR A 102 4.28 8.29 9.42
N ALA A 103 3.72 9.26 8.73
CA ALA A 103 2.50 9.08 7.95
C ALA A 103 2.68 8.08 6.81
N THR A 104 3.80 8.16 6.09
CA THR A 104 4.13 7.23 5.00
C THR A 104 4.28 5.80 5.50
N LEU A 105 4.98 5.57 6.61
CA LEU A 105 5.08 4.26 7.24
C LEU A 105 3.72 3.71 7.65
N ALA A 106 2.84 4.55 8.20
CA ALA A 106 1.50 4.14 8.59
C ALA A 106 0.66 3.70 7.38
N VAL A 107 0.73 4.42 6.25
CA VAL A 107 0.06 4.04 5.00
C VAL A 107 0.62 2.74 4.46
N ALA A 108 1.94 2.61 4.37
CA ALA A 108 2.59 1.41 3.84
C ALA A 108 2.24 0.14 4.64
N ARG A 109 2.29 0.22 5.97
CA ARG A 109 1.90 -0.88 6.86
C ARG A 109 0.43 -1.24 6.74
N LYS A 110 -0.44 -0.23 6.60
CA LYS A 110 -1.87 -0.45 6.41
C LYS A 110 -2.17 -1.10 5.07
N GLU A 111 -1.47 -0.72 4.02
CA GLU A 111 -1.57 -1.37 2.70
C GLU A 111 -1.14 -2.83 2.79
N ASP A 112 0.03 -3.12 3.36
CA ASP A 112 0.50 -4.50 3.54
C ASP A 112 -0.45 -5.33 4.43
N ASP A 113 -1.01 -4.74 5.48
CA ASP A 113 -2.00 -5.42 6.33
C ASP A 113 -3.26 -5.81 5.55
N LEU A 114 -3.76 -4.91 4.68
CA LEU A 114 -4.88 -5.19 3.80
C LEU A 114 -4.54 -6.25 2.76
N VAL A 115 -3.35 -6.21 2.17
CA VAL A 115 -2.91 -7.20 1.18
C VAL A 115 -2.79 -8.59 1.81
N PHE A 116 -2.17 -8.70 2.97
CA PHE A 116 -1.93 -10.02 3.59
C PHE A 116 -3.10 -10.53 4.41
N ARG A 117 -3.75 -9.70 5.21
CA ARG A 117 -4.81 -10.10 6.13
C ARG A 117 -6.21 -9.79 5.62
N GLY A 118 -6.30 -8.84 4.72
CA GLY A 118 -7.59 -8.36 4.21
C GLY A 118 -8.27 -7.39 5.16
N GLY A 119 -9.55 -7.16 4.90
CA GLY A 119 -10.43 -6.33 5.70
C GLY A 119 -11.85 -6.90 5.72
N GLU A 120 -12.78 -6.11 6.23
CA GLU A 120 -14.19 -6.53 6.37
C GLU A 120 -14.84 -6.89 5.01
N HIS A 121 -14.41 -6.25 3.93
CA HIS A 121 -15.05 -6.36 2.61
C HIS A 121 -14.24 -7.15 1.58
N ALA A 122 -13.01 -7.53 1.89
CA ALA A 122 -12.16 -8.31 1.00
C ALA A 122 -11.18 -9.17 1.80
N PRO A 123 -11.03 -10.46 1.47
CA PRO A 123 -10.01 -11.32 2.08
C PRO A 123 -8.62 -10.87 1.61
N GLY A 124 -7.62 -11.05 2.46
CA GLY A 124 -6.21 -10.92 2.09
C GLY A 124 -5.62 -12.26 1.69
N LEU A 125 -4.37 -12.26 1.26
CA LEU A 125 -3.66 -13.47 0.83
C LEU A 125 -3.68 -14.61 1.86
N LEU A 126 -3.60 -14.28 3.15
CA LEU A 126 -3.57 -15.26 4.23
C LEU A 126 -4.96 -15.72 4.69
N THR A 127 -6.02 -15.05 4.25
CA THR A 127 -7.39 -15.27 4.70
C THR A 127 -8.35 -15.66 3.56
N ALA A 128 -7.88 -15.64 2.32
CA ALA A 128 -8.65 -16.01 1.15
C ALA A 128 -9.10 -17.48 1.22
N THR A 129 -10.22 -17.79 0.55
CA THR A 129 -10.68 -19.18 0.39
C THR A 129 -9.66 -19.96 -0.43
N GLY A 130 -9.33 -21.18 0.01
CA GLY A 130 -8.38 -22.05 -0.70
C GLY A 130 -6.90 -21.83 -0.32
N VAL A 131 -6.61 -20.98 0.66
CA VAL A 131 -5.25 -20.84 1.19
C VAL A 131 -4.74 -22.17 1.74
N LEU A 132 -3.63 -22.63 1.20
CA LEU A 132 -2.92 -23.81 1.70
C LEU A 132 -2.23 -23.46 3.03
N ARG A 133 -2.35 -24.37 3.98
CA ARG A 133 -1.76 -24.20 5.31
C ARG A 133 -0.82 -25.35 5.62
N ALA A 134 0.42 -25.06 5.95
CA ALA A 134 1.39 -26.03 6.43
C ALA A 134 1.72 -25.76 7.91
N ARG A 135 1.95 -26.80 8.68
CA ARG A 135 2.54 -26.67 10.01
C ARG A 135 4.05 -26.57 9.88
N LEU A 136 4.62 -25.57 10.51
CA LEU A 136 6.07 -25.45 10.62
C LEU A 136 6.57 -26.25 11.84
N SER A 137 7.72 -26.90 11.67
CA SER A 137 8.44 -27.57 12.76
C SER A 137 9.18 -26.54 13.63
N ASP A 138 9.88 -26.98 14.64
CA ASP A 138 10.74 -26.11 15.44
C ASP A 138 12.03 -25.77 14.66
N TRP A 139 12.18 -24.52 14.24
CA TRP A 139 13.31 -24.04 13.44
C TRP A 139 14.58 -23.77 14.23
N THR A 140 14.66 -24.20 15.49
CA THR A 140 15.89 -24.10 16.28
C THR A 140 16.99 -25.04 15.79
N SER A 141 16.66 -26.06 15.03
CA SER A 141 17.60 -27.05 14.48
C SER A 141 17.97 -26.74 13.02
N VAL A 142 19.27 -26.90 12.69
CA VAL A 142 19.80 -26.67 11.35
C VAL A 142 19.13 -27.61 10.34
N GLY A 143 18.68 -27.05 9.20
CA GLY A 143 18.08 -27.81 8.09
C GLY A 143 16.57 -28.04 8.20
N VAL A 144 15.96 -27.87 9.37
CA VAL A 144 14.50 -28.09 9.55
C VAL A 144 13.68 -27.07 8.77
N ALA A 145 14.05 -25.80 8.81
CA ALA A 145 13.39 -24.74 8.05
C ALA A 145 13.37 -25.02 6.53
N GLN A 146 14.48 -25.54 6.00
CA GLN A 146 14.58 -25.92 4.59
C GLN A 146 13.63 -27.08 4.26
N GLY A 147 13.53 -28.09 5.12
CA GLY A 147 12.61 -29.22 4.97
C GLY A 147 11.15 -28.76 4.94
N ASP A 148 10.75 -27.91 5.86
CA ASP A 148 9.38 -27.37 5.93
C ASP A 148 9.03 -26.52 4.69
N LEU A 149 9.97 -25.71 4.20
CA LEU A 149 9.75 -24.91 2.99
C LEU A 149 9.59 -25.80 1.74
N ILE A 150 10.41 -26.85 1.60
CA ILE A 150 10.27 -27.82 0.50
C ILE A 150 8.93 -28.52 0.58
N ALA A 151 8.52 -28.98 1.77
CA ALA A 151 7.25 -29.68 1.97
C ALA A 151 6.02 -28.78 1.74
N ALA A 152 6.16 -27.47 1.89
CA ALA A 152 5.07 -26.52 1.65
C ALA A 152 4.86 -26.19 0.16
N VAL A 153 5.84 -26.48 -0.72
CA VAL A 153 5.79 -26.19 -2.16
C VAL A 153 5.55 -27.45 -3.02
N THR A 154 5.60 -28.63 -2.42
CA THR A 154 5.31 -29.93 -3.08
C THR A 154 3.92 -30.41 -2.76
#